data_37818c3b5682363a9b4e4a02712a752b
#
_entry.id   37818c3b5682363a9b4e4a02712a752b
#
_cell.length_a   1.000
_cell.length_b   1.000
_cell.length_c   1.000
_cell.angle_alpha   90.00
_cell.angle_beta   90.00
_cell.angle_gamma   90.00
#
_symmetry.space_group_name_H-M   'P 1'
#
loop_
_entity.id
_entity.type
_entity.pdbx_description
1 polymer ?
#
loop_
_entity_poly.entity_id
_entity_poly.type
_entity_poly.pdbx_seq_one_letter_code
_entity_poly.pdbx_strand_id
1 'polypeptide(L)'
;MAVPGRRDVVAQWAFDTRPLLLRFHLWLEDVEVRWRRGADHGYDRFDFVPPEIRRCLAMTAAVTALGTRLFARFGEGKGADKHTLNQVKKDADAISAYVTSEALWHFSRKLPENHAIMVCLGEGLMPKAGETPEMGANPLLGFGRVYARPHVASFLDARVHRLLNDPAYGWRGFYRKMRDQRIRIWGAAVDTLENTSRFAIGEAVGPMTVIHLFDQPLVVTRPYEAYMGSLAIPGLVARTAQESSIHLDLLTPRRKLVEAIELAVPGIERRHIHVWTLAGKSRAIRLGRLWDEWRALGVHLVEDGWKCPSGLPAFTDSGTYAPIHLVGTWKDDGGAPHLFLCDGYAASAEALQAASLSEALDVDVSMALYSPRFERPMEDEYRLMRLDPDAPTFAGDLARLIGEAEAGTDRVEYYRQCLQEKAAANLPSGRRVVHADDFFPEKNWRVLAATGYIGDDPYTGLPGVEPLGDGRYEVTTQLATRGAAMAIRFVFRLLEPFEQARLVFSPLLERFIAGEDYRTRAVKISDSGRIRNELQTLCSQALEYTDHTIRVHFARIDDDVMLPDKKRVVRRVLEWYKRNHPVWFSWLEIGD
;
A
#
# COMPACT_ATOMS: atom_id res chain seq x y z
N MET A 1 34.17 -14.01 -6.49
CA MET A 1 34.24 -12.52 -6.44
C MET A 1 34.67 -12.13 -5.05
N ALA A 2 35.59 -11.15 -4.89
CA ALA A 2 35.95 -10.63 -3.58
C ALA A 2 34.73 -9.95 -2.97
N VAL A 3 34.46 -10.20 -1.68
CA VAL A 3 33.41 -9.50 -0.94
C VAL A 3 33.78 -8.04 -0.88
N PRO A 4 32.90 -7.09 -1.33
CA PRO A 4 33.19 -5.67 -1.26
C PRO A 4 33.51 -5.24 0.17
N GLY A 5 34.53 -4.44 0.34
CA GLY A 5 34.87 -3.87 1.66
C GLY A 5 33.76 -2.94 2.15
N ARG A 6 33.60 -2.79 3.47
CA ARG A 6 32.56 -1.94 4.09
C ARG A 6 32.55 -0.51 3.50
N ARG A 7 33.74 0.07 3.24
CA ARG A 7 33.85 1.41 2.65
C ARG A 7 33.27 1.48 1.23
N ASP A 8 33.46 0.43 0.45
CA ASP A 8 32.98 0.39 -0.94
C ASP A 8 31.45 0.28 -0.97
N VAL A 9 30.86 -0.48 -0.04
CA VAL A 9 29.41 -0.59 0.11
C VAL A 9 28.83 0.75 0.51
N VAL A 10 29.37 1.39 1.54
CA VAL A 10 28.88 2.72 1.99
C VAL A 10 29.02 3.76 0.87
N ALA A 11 30.16 3.80 0.17
CA ALA A 11 30.38 4.73 -0.92
C ALA A 11 29.37 4.55 -2.06
N GLN A 12 29.08 3.31 -2.44
CA GLN A 12 28.09 3.01 -3.48
C GLN A 12 26.69 3.48 -3.10
N TRP A 13 26.25 3.18 -1.88
CA TRP A 13 24.94 3.58 -1.40
C TRP A 13 24.85 5.11 -1.25
N ALA A 14 25.86 5.75 -0.68
CA ALA A 14 25.92 7.20 -0.51
C ALA A 14 25.89 7.94 -1.85
N PHE A 15 26.63 7.46 -2.86
CA PHE A 15 26.63 8.04 -4.19
C PHE A 15 25.24 8.01 -4.83
N ASP A 16 24.57 6.87 -4.75
CA ASP A 16 23.24 6.70 -5.35
C ASP A 16 22.16 7.50 -4.63
N THR A 17 22.35 7.81 -3.34
CA THR A 17 21.34 8.42 -2.48
C THR A 17 21.61 9.87 -2.10
N ARG A 18 22.83 10.35 -2.33
CA ARG A 18 23.29 11.65 -1.87
C ARG A 18 22.34 12.82 -2.19
N PRO A 19 21.79 12.98 -3.40
CA PRO A 19 20.89 14.08 -3.70
C PRO A 19 19.62 14.07 -2.83
N LEU A 20 19.04 12.89 -2.57
CA LEU A 20 17.90 12.76 -1.68
C LEU A 20 18.27 13.01 -0.23
N LEU A 21 19.41 12.47 0.22
CA LEU A 21 19.90 12.69 1.57
C LEU A 21 20.12 14.17 1.86
N LEU A 22 20.71 14.92 0.93
CA LEU A 22 20.85 16.37 1.05
C LEU A 22 19.50 17.08 1.12
N ARG A 23 18.52 16.64 0.33
CA ARG A 23 17.17 17.21 0.33
C ARG A 23 16.46 17.03 1.68
N PHE A 24 16.64 15.87 2.32
CA PHE A 24 16.12 15.57 3.65
C PHE A 24 17.10 15.97 4.78
N HIS A 25 18.18 16.69 4.46
CA HIS A 25 19.24 17.02 5.41
C HIS A 25 19.83 15.80 6.10
N LEU A 26 19.89 14.68 5.40
CA LEU A 26 20.45 13.42 5.87
C LEU A 26 21.77 13.12 5.15
N TRP A 27 22.68 12.50 5.87
CA TRP A 27 23.91 11.95 5.35
C TRP A 27 24.03 10.48 5.72
N LEU A 28 24.26 9.60 4.74
CA LEU A 28 24.49 8.19 4.99
C LEU A 28 25.93 7.97 5.45
N GLU A 29 26.10 7.55 6.72
CA GLU A 29 27.42 7.30 7.31
C GLU A 29 27.84 5.83 7.19
N ASP A 30 26.88 4.91 7.33
CA ASP A 30 27.19 3.49 7.36
C ASP A 30 26.05 2.64 6.82
N VAL A 31 26.39 1.49 6.22
CA VAL A 31 25.46 0.45 5.75
C VAL A 31 26.03 -0.92 6.09
N GLU A 32 25.21 -1.75 6.71
CA GLU A 32 25.55 -3.14 7.01
C GLU A 32 24.43 -4.07 6.58
N VAL A 33 24.75 -5.08 5.79
CA VAL A 33 23.82 -6.12 5.37
C VAL A 33 23.98 -7.33 6.29
N ARG A 34 22.88 -7.76 6.90
CA ARG A 34 22.83 -8.93 7.78
C ARG A 34 21.84 -9.95 7.25
N TRP A 35 22.26 -11.19 7.16
CA TRP A 35 21.38 -12.28 6.74
C TRP A 35 20.65 -12.88 7.95
N ARG A 36 19.38 -13.18 7.77
CA ARG A 36 18.56 -13.83 8.80
C ARG A 36 18.06 -15.21 8.39
N ARG A 37 17.85 -15.42 7.09
CA ARG A 37 17.30 -16.64 6.54
C ARG A 37 17.94 -16.91 5.18
N GLY A 38 18.28 -18.18 4.91
CA GLY A 38 18.92 -18.56 3.64
C GLY A 38 20.37 -18.09 3.50
N ALA A 39 21.14 -18.04 4.62
CA ALA A 39 22.48 -17.46 4.68
C ALA A 39 23.46 -18.02 3.63
N ASP A 40 23.43 -19.32 3.38
CA ASP A 40 24.39 -19.99 2.49
C ASP A 40 24.11 -19.76 0.99
N HIS A 41 22.85 -19.51 0.63
CA HIS A 41 22.42 -19.29 -0.76
C HIS A 41 21.37 -18.15 -0.88
N GLY A 42 21.20 -17.37 0.16
CA GLY A 42 20.13 -16.37 0.25
C GLY A 42 20.24 -15.27 -0.79
N TYR A 43 21.47 -14.95 -1.24
CA TYR A 43 21.67 -13.91 -2.24
C TYR A 43 21.06 -14.29 -3.59
N ASP A 44 21.19 -15.53 -4.00
CA ASP A 44 20.68 -16.04 -5.27
C ASP A 44 19.16 -15.97 -5.37
N ARG A 45 18.47 -15.99 -4.21
CA ARG A 45 17.01 -15.83 -4.14
C ARG A 45 16.52 -14.45 -4.59
N PHE A 46 17.39 -13.44 -4.51
CA PHE A 46 17.09 -12.07 -4.92
C PHE A 46 17.52 -11.74 -6.37
N ASP A 47 18.13 -12.68 -7.09
CA ASP A 47 18.69 -12.42 -8.43
C ASP A 47 17.64 -12.10 -9.50
N PHE A 48 16.37 -12.39 -9.24
CA PHE A 48 15.28 -11.97 -10.12
C PHE A 48 15.04 -10.45 -10.11
N VAL A 49 15.56 -9.73 -9.10
CA VAL A 49 15.44 -8.29 -8.94
C VAL A 49 16.81 -7.64 -9.16
N PRO A 50 16.93 -6.71 -10.11
CA PRO A 50 18.16 -5.96 -10.31
C PRO A 50 18.66 -5.27 -9.03
N PRO A 51 19.98 -5.20 -8.80
CA PRO A 51 20.55 -4.56 -7.63
C PRO A 51 20.08 -3.12 -7.41
N GLU A 52 19.87 -2.36 -8.49
CA GLU A 52 19.37 -0.98 -8.46
C GLU A 52 17.96 -0.90 -7.87
N ILE A 53 17.11 -1.85 -8.18
CA ILE A 53 15.75 -1.92 -7.63
C ILE A 53 15.80 -2.31 -6.15
N ARG A 54 16.64 -3.27 -5.78
CA ARG A 54 16.81 -3.67 -4.38
C ARG A 54 17.27 -2.48 -3.52
N ARG A 55 18.27 -1.72 -4.01
CA ARG A 55 18.74 -0.49 -3.34
C ARG A 55 17.65 0.58 -3.29
N CYS A 56 16.95 0.81 -4.40
CA CYS A 56 15.85 1.75 -4.46
C CYS A 56 14.82 1.47 -3.35
N LEU A 57 14.38 0.22 -3.23
CA LEU A 57 13.37 -0.15 -2.23
C LEU A 57 13.90 -0.06 -0.79
N ALA A 58 15.07 -0.63 -0.52
CA ALA A 58 15.66 -0.60 0.82
C ALA A 58 15.89 0.84 1.31
N MET A 59 16.42 1.70 0.43
CA MET A 59 16.62 3.11 0.76
C MET A 59 15.31 3.88 0.89
N THR A 60 14.33 3.59 0.03
CA THR A 60 13.00 4.19 0.18
C THR A 60 12.40 3.83 1.53
N ALA A 61 12.43 2.56 1.90
CA ALA A 61 11.92 2.09 3.19
C ALA A 61 12.66 2.72 4.37
N ALA A 62 14.00 2.80 4.31
CA ALA A 62 14.82 3.41 5.36
C ALA A 62 14.53 4.91 5.53
N VAL A 63 14.55 5.66 4.42
CA VAL A 63 14.30 7.11 4.46
C VAL A 63 12.86 7.40 4.87
N THR A 64 11.90 6.60 4.43
CA THR A 64 10.51 6.74 4.86
C THR A 64 10.37 6.48 6.36
N ALA A 65 10.95 5.40 6.88
CA ALA A 65 10.90 5.08 8.30
C ALA A 65 11.50 6.21 9.15
N LEU A 66 12.69 6.69 8.78
CA LEU A 66 13.35 7.78 9.50
C LEU A 66 12.57 9.09 9.38
N GLY A 67 12.18 9.50 8.17
CA GLY A 67 11.45 10.74 7.95
C GLY A 67 10.09 10.74 8.66
N THR A 68 9.39 9.63 8.62
CA THR A 68 8.12 9.46 9.35
C THR A 68 8.35 9.57 10.86
N ARG A 69 9.35 8.87 11.39
CA ARG A 69 9.67 8.89 12.83
C ARG A 69 10.03 10.28 13.34
N LEU A 70 10.77 11.06 12.55
CA LEU A 70 11.23 12.39 12.94
C LEU A 70 10.18 13.49 12.71
N PHE A 71 9.39 13.42 11.63
CA PHE A 71 8.60 14.56 11.18
C PHE A 71 7.08 14.36 11.22
N ALA A 72 6.59 13.13 11.44
CA ALA A 72 5.17 12.81 11.33
C ALA A 72 4.40 12.77 12.66
N ARG A 73 4.82 13.50 13.68
CA ARG A 73 4.10 13.67 14.95
C ARG A 73 4.00 12.38 15.79
N PHE A 74 5.05 11.57 15.82
CA PHE A 74 5.11 10.35 16.63
C PHE A 74 4.77 10.62 18.10
N GLY A 75 3.77 9.90 18.63
CA GLY A 75 3.36 9.99 20.03
C GLY A 75 2.52 11.21 20.43
N GLU A 76 2.29 12.17 19.53
CA GLU A 76 1.55 13.39 19.87
C GLU A 76 0.05 13.14 20.12
N GLY A 77 -0.48 12.00 19.69
CA GLY A 77 -1.86 11.58 19.97
C GLY A 77 -2.06 10.89 21.31
N LYS A 78 -0.99 10.67 22.11
CA LYS A 78 -1.08 9.97 23.39
C LYS A 78 -1.91 10.78 24.39
N GLY A 79 -3.02 10.19 24.85
CA GLY A 79 -3.94 10.86 25.78
C GLY A 79 -4.80 11.96 25.18
N ALA A 80 -4.71 12.18 23.88
CA ALA A 80 -5.52 13.17 23.17
C ALA A 80 -6.99 12.71 23.00
N ASP A 81 -7.89 13.67 22.80
CA ASP A 81 -9.26 13.35 22.42
C ASP A 81 -9.32 12.69 21.03
N LYS A 82 -10.47 12.09 20.72
CA LYS A 82 -10.67 11.35 19.46
C LYS A 82 -10.43 12.21 18.20
N HIS A 83 -10.82 13.48 18.24
CA HIS A 83 -10.65 14.38 17.09
C HIS A 83 -9.17 14.67 16.85
N THR A 84 -8.46 15.08 17.88
CA THR A 84 -7.01 15.33 17.86
C THR A 84 -6.21 14.08 17.47
N LEU A 85 -6.54 12.92 18.05
CA LEU A 85 -5.91 11.66 17.69
C LEU A 85 -6.08 11.33 16.19
N ASN A 86 -7.30 11.49 15.67
CA ASN A 86 -7.56 11.26 14.25
C ASN A 86 -6.79 12.25 13.35
N GLN A 87 -6.64 13.50 13.80
CA GLN A 87 -5.85 14.49 13.06
C GLN A 87 -4.37 14.09 13.03
N VAL A 88 -3.80 13.68 14.18
CA VAL A 88 -2.42 13.18 14.23
C VAL A 88 -2.20 11.99 13.27
N LYS A 89 -3.14 11.04 13.24
CA LYS A 89 -3.08 9.90 12.31
C LYS A 89 -3.05 10.37 10.85
N LYS A 90 -3.97 11.25 10.47
CA LYS A 90 -4.07 11.77 9.10
C LYS A 90 -2.81 12.54 8.69
N ASP A 91 -2.26 13.34 9.60
CA ASP A 91 -1.03 14.08 9.35
C ASP A 91 0.17 13.13 9.20
N ALA A 92 0.22 12.08 10.03
CA ALA A 92 1.27 11.07 9.94
C ALA A 92 1.22 10.29 8.62
N ASP A 93 0.05 9.84 8.20
CA ASP A 93 -0.15 9.17 6.90
C ASP A 93 0.23 10.10 5.73
N ALA A 94 -0.14 11.38 5.81
CA ALA A 94 0.19 12.35 4.77
C ALA A 94 1.71 12.58 4.63
N ILE A 95 2.40 12.72 5.76
CA ILE A 95 3.85 12.97 5.77
C ILE A 95 4.60 11.72 5.32
N SER A 96 4.23 10.54 5.81
CA SER A 96 4.86 9.29 5.39
C SER A 96 4.68 9.02 3.90
N ALA A 97 3.48 9.26 3.37
CA ALA A 97 3.20 9.14 1.95
C ALA A 97 4.03 10.12 1.10
N TYR A 98 4.17 11.36 1.57
CA TYR A 98 5.00 12.35 0.90
C TYR A 98 6.48 11.92 0.86
N VAL A 99 7.03 11.51 2.01
CA VAL A 99 8.43 11.05 2.09
C VAL A 99 8.66 9.85 1.18
N THR A 100 7.75 8.86 1.21
CA THR A 100 7.86 7.67 0.35
C THR A 100 7.81 8.03 -1.13
N SER A 101 6.87 8.88 -1.53
CA SER A 101 6.72 9.31 -2.93
C SER A 101 7.96 10.04 -3.43
N GLU A 102 8.52 10.94 -2.62
CA GLU A 102 9.75 11.67 -2.95
C GLU A 102 10.95 10.73 -3.07
N ALA A 103 11.08 9.79 -2.14
CA ALA A 103 12.13 8.78 -2.17
C ALA A 103 12.05 7.90 -3.41
N LEU A 104 10.86 7.34 -3.71
CA LEU A 104 10.63 6.54 -4.91
C LEU A 104 10.90 7.34 -6.19
N TRP A 105 10.41 8.58 -6.26
CA TRP A 105 10.65 9.45 -7.41
C TRP A 105 12.14 9.70 -7.63
N HIS A 106 12.89 9.94 -6.57
CA HIS A 106 14.32 10.21 -6.65
C HIS A 106 15.11 8.96 -7.06
N PHE A 107 14.91 7.84 -6.35
CA PHE A 107 15.69 6.62 -6.57
C PHE A 107 15.33 5.91 -7.88
N SER A 108 14.07 6.01 -8.34
CA SER A 108 13.65 5.39 -9.60
C SER A 108 14.38 5.93 -10.83
N ARG A 109 14.96 7.11 -10.75
CA ARG A 109 15.79 7.68 -11.83
C ARG A 109 17.10 6.91 -12.04
N LYS A 110 17.48 6.06 -11.09
CA LYS A 110 18.64 5.17 -11.16
C LYS A 110 18.28 3.73 -11.52
N LEU A 111 17.01 3.44 -11.77
CA LEU A 111 16.58 2.11 -12.22
C LEU A 111 17.22 1.75 -13.56
N PRO A 112 17.32 0.44 -13.89
CA PRO A 112 17.72 0.03 -15.23
C PRO A 112 16.84 0.69 -16.29
N GLU A 113 17.38 0.96 -17.46
CA GLU A 113 16.80 1.89 -18.46
C GLU A 113 15.34 1.59 -18.81
N ASN A 114 14.98 0.33 -18.92
CA ASN A 114 13.64 -0.10 -19.33
C ASN A 114 12.82 -0.66 -18.15
N HIS A 115 13.13 -0.29 -16.93
CA HIS A 115 12.39 -0.72 -15.76
C HIS A 115 11.55 0.39 -15.16
N ALA A 116 10.38 0.04 -14.64
CA ALA A 116 9.49 0.94 -13.93
C ALA A 116 8.85 0.26 -12.75
N ILE A 117 8.63 1.01 -11.67
CA ILE A 117 7.78 0.63 -10.55
C ILE A 117 6.43 1.30 -10.79
N MET A 118 5.36 0.52 -10.83
CA MET A 118 3.99 1.02 -10.92
C MET A 118 3.25 0.69 -9.64
N VAL A 119 2.79 1.71 -8.94
CA VAL A 119 1.96 1.49 -7.75
C VAL A 119 0.61 0.94 -8.20
N CYS A 120 0.29 -0.22 -7.69
CA CYS A 120 -0.97 -0.91 -7.93
C CYS A 120 -1.95 -0.72 -6.78
N LEU A 121 -1.42 -0.69 -5.56
CA LEU A 121 -2.15 -0.41 -4.35
C LEU A 121 -1.32 0.53 -3.47
N GLY A 122 -1.93 1.58 -2.95
CA GLY A 122 -1.28 2.51 -2.03
C GLY A 122 -2.22 2.89 -0.91
N GLU A 123 -1.73 2.75 0.31
CA GLU A 123 -2.35 3.27 1.52
C GLU A 123 -1.69 4.57 1.98
N GLY A 124 -2.27 5.19 2.99
CA GLY A 124 -1.85 6.46 3.54
C GLY A 124 -3.05 7.41 3.62
N LEU A 125 -3.11 8.46 2.90
CA LEU A 125 -4.17 9.47 2.93
C LEU A 125 -5.55 8.93 2.49
N MET A 126 -6.12 8.04 3.30
CA MET A 126 -7.40 7.40 2.99
C MET A 126 -8.56 8.16 3.63
N PRO A 127 -9.54 8.65 2.88
CA PRO A 127 -10.76 9.14 3.48
C PRO A 127 -11.52 7.97 4.08
N LYS A 128 -11.98 8.15 5.30
CA LYS A 128 -12.98 7.22 5.86
C LYS A 128 -14.30 7.42 5.14
N ALA A 129 -15.12 6.38 5.10
CA ALA A 129 -16.46 6.44 4.57
C ALA A 129 -17.20 7.68 5.13
N GLY A 130 -17.87 8.42 4.28
CA GLY A 130 -18.49 9.69 4.60
C GLY A 130 -17.62 10.94 4.41
N GLU A 131 -16.28 10.75 4.15
CA GLU A 131 -15.33 11.85 3.90
C GLU A 131 -15.08 11.99 2.43
N THR A 132 -15.73 12.23 1.51
CA THR A 132 -15.54 12.30 0.05
C THR A 132 -15.24 10.97 -0.66
N PRO A 133 -16.16 10.53 -1.51
CA PRO A 133 -16.07 9.29 -2.28
C PRO A 133 -14.90 9.22 -3.27
N GLU A 134 -14.35 10.37 -3.63
CA GLU A 134 -13.38 10.51 -4.71
C GLU A 134 -11.92 10.21 -4.30
N MET A 135 -11.68 10.02 -3.01
CA MET A 135 -10.32 9.87 -2.46
C MET A 135 -10.08 8.49 -1.83
N GLY A 136 -10.60 7.46 -2.44
CA GLY A 136 -10.46 6.09 -1.93
C GLY A 136 -9.05 5.50 -2.02
N ALA A 137 -8.07 6.23 -2.51
CA ALA A 137 -6.68 5.81 -2.58
C ALA A 137 -5.76 6.94 -2.15
N ASN A 138 -4.55 6.57 -1.71
CA ASN A 138 -3.49 7.54 -1.44
C ASN A 138 -3.23 8.41 -2.67
N PRO A 139 -3.41 9.73 -2.60
CA PRO A 139 -3.28 10.60 -3.77
C PRO A 139 -1.84 10.68 -4.33
N LEU A 140 -0.83 10.34 -3.54
CA LEU A 140 0.58 10.31 -3.96
C LEU A 140 1.01 8.93 -4.44
N LEU A 141 0.48 7.88 -3.84
CA LEU A 141 0.85 6.49 -4.07
C LEU A 141 -0.34 5.64 -4.53
N GLY A 142 -1.33 6.26 -5.14
CA GLY A 142 -2.50 5.58 -5.70
C GLY A 142 -2.18 4.77 -6.95
N PHE A 143 -3.15 3.96 -7.37
CA PHE A 143 -3.05 3.13 -8.56
C PHE A 143 -2.59 3.92 -9.81
N GLY A 144 -1.63 3.34 -10.51
CA GLY A 144 -1.12 3.88 -11.76
C GLY A 144 -0.02 4.93 -11.59
N ARG A 145 0.39 5.25 -10.36
CA ARG A 145 1.59 6.06 -10.15
C ARG A 145 2.82 5.30 -10.62
N VAL A 146 3.60 5.93 -11.50
CA VAL A 146 4.78 5.34 -12.12
C VAL A 146 6.04 6.04 -11.64
N TYR A 147 7.01 5.24 -11.24
CA TYR A 147 8.35 5.67 -10.84
C TYR A 147 9.37 4.98 -11.74
N ALA A 148 9.99 5.77 -12.62
CA ALA A 148 10.93 5.30 -13.63
C ALA A 148 11.83 6.45 -14.11
N ARG A 149 12.74 6.14 -15.04
CA ARG A 149 13.39 7.20 -15.81
C ARG A 149 12.36 7.98 -16.62
N PRO A 150 12.57 9.28 -16.89
CA PRO A 150 11.55 10.16 -17.48
C PRO A 150 10.90 9.63 -18.76
N HIS A 151 11.68 9.10 -19.71
CA HIS A 151 11.15 8.59 -20.97
C HIS A 151 10.27 7.34 -20.80
N VAL A 152 10.59 6.47 -19.84
CA VAL A 152 9.78 5.29 -19.51
C VAL A 152 8.51 5.71 -18.78
N ALA A 153 8.61 6.64 -17.84
CA ALA A 153 7.47 7.17 -17.11
C ALA A 153 6.45 7.81 -18.08
N SER A 154 6.92 8.65 -19.00
CA SER A 154 6.10 9.27 -20.05
C SER A 154 5.29 8.24 -20.84
N PHE A 155 5.99 7.23 -21.34
CA PHE A 155 5.33 6.18 -22.11
C PHE A 155 4.26 5.43 -21.28
N LEU A 156 4.58 5.12 -20.03
CA LEU A 156 3.69 4.38 -19.15
C LEU A 156 2.47 5.18 -18.70
N ASP A 157 2.63 6.46 -18.36
CA ASP A 157 1.52 7.31 -17.91
C ASP A 157 0.40 7.35 -18.96
N ALA A 158 0.75 7.51 -20.23
CA ALA A 158 -0.22 7.48 -21.31
C ALA A 158 -0.95 6.12 -21.42
N ARG A 159 -0.27 5.02 -21.13
CA ARG A 159 -0.84 3.67 -21.19
C ARG A 159 -1.67 3.34 -19.96
N VAL A 160 -1.25 3.78 -18.79
CA VAL A 160 -2.04 3.66 -17.56
C VAL A 160 -3.32 4.49 -17.67
N HIS A 161 -3.23 5.72 -18.16
CA HIS A 161 -4.41 6.53 -18.42
C HIS A 161 -5.40 5.82 -19.37
N ARG A 162 -4.88 5.19 -20.42
CA ARG A 162 -5.71 4.40 -21.33
C ARG A 162 -6.29 3.16 -20.64
N LEU A 163 -5.51 2.46 -19.79
CA LEU A 163 -5.97 1.30 -19.02
C LEU A 163 -7.14 1.64 -18.10
N LEU A 164 -7.14 2.85 -17.53
CA LEU A 164 -8.17 3.33 -16.63
C LEU A 164 -9.45 3.81 -17.35
N ASN A 165 -9.32 4.34 -18.56
CA ASN A 165 -10.40 5.06 -19.24
C ASN A 165 -10.92 4.37 -20.51
N ASP A 166 -10.26 3.31 -21.00
CA ASP A 166 -10.65 2.57 -22.21
C ASP A 166 -10.91 1.10 -21.87
N PRO A 167 -12.17 0.71 -21.61
CA PRO A 167 -12.51 -0.68 -21.29
C PRO A 167 -12.07 -1.70 -22.35
N ALA A 168 -11.96 -1.27 -23.62
CA ALA A 168 -11.53 -2.14 -24.72
C ALA A 168 -10.01 -2.40 -24.70
N TYR A 169 -9.24 -1.56 -24.03
CA TYR A 169 -7.78 -1.70 -23.98
C TYR A 169 -7.34 -2.82 -23.03
N GLY A 170 -7.85 -2.84 -21.83
CA GLY A 170 -7.61 -3.86 -20.81
C GLY A 170 -6.14 -4.24 -20.56
N TRP A 171 -5.92 -5.09 -19.58
CA TRP A 171 -4.58 -5.56 -19.19
C TRP A 171 -3.84 -6.28 -20.32
N ARG A 172 -4.54 -7.07 -21.14
CA ARG A 172 -3.92 -7.78 -22.28
C ARG A 172 -3.29 -6.81 -23.29
N GLY A 173 -3.99 -5.73 -23.60
CA GLY A 173 -3.50 -4.67 -24.48
C GLY A 173 -2.31 -3.93 -23.86
N PHE A 174 -2.40 -3.63 -22.57
CA PHE A 174 -1.35 -2.99 -21.80
C PHE A 174 -0.06 -3.81 -21.82
N TYR A 175 -0.10 -5.08 -21.42
CA TYR A 175 1.08 -5.96 -21.40
C TYR A 175 1.70 -6.18 -22.77
N ARG A 176 0.88 -6.30 -23.82
CA ARG A 176 1.40 -6.41 -25.18
C ARG A 176 2.27 -5.19 -25.54
N LYS A 177 1.80 -3.99 -25.20
CA LYS A 177 2.57 -2.76 -25.45
C LYS A 177 3.86 -2.69 -24.63
N MET A 178 3.85 -3.20 -23.41
CA MET A 178 5.06 -3.27 -22.60
C MET A 178 6.10 -4.20 -23.23
N ARG A 179 5.69 -5.38 -23.71
CA ARG A 179 6.56 -6.30 -24.44
C ARG A 179 7.13 -5.68 -25.73
N ASP A 180 6.28 -5.00 -26.52
CA ASP A 180 6.71 -4.33 -27.77
C ASP A 180 7.84 -3.31 -27.49
N GLN A 181 7.80 -2.63 -26.36
CA GLN A 181 8.78 -1.62 -25.96
C GLN A 181 9.90 -2.18 -25.05
N ARG A 182 9.89 -3.47 -24.76
CA ARG A 182 10.81 -4.13 -23.83
C ARG A 182 10.83 -3.48 -22.43
N ILE A 183 9.72 -2.87 -22.02
CA ILE A 183 9.58 -2.28 -20.69
C ILE A 183 9.16 -3.36 -19.70
N ARG A 184 9.91 -3.48 -18.62
CA ARG A 184 9.58 -4.33 -17.49
C ARG A 184 8.95 -3.50 -16.38
N ILE A 185 7.72 -3.85 -16.03
CA ILE A 185 6.99 -3.21 -14.94
C ILE A 185 7.03 -4.11 -13.71
N TRP A 186 7.34 -3.47 -12.60
CA TRP A 186 7.26 -4.02 -11.26
C TRP A 186 6.02 -3.42 -10.59
N GLY A 187 5.04 -4.25 -10.25
CA GLY A 187 3.87 -3.79 -9.51
C GLY A 187 4.21 -3.54 -8.05
N ALA A 188 3.71 -2.48 -7.47
CA ALA A 188 3.95 -2.18 -6.06
C ALA A 188 2.65 -2.10 -5.27
N ALA A 189 2.64 -2.72 -4.08
CA ALA A 189 1.67 -2.47 -3.02
C ALA A 189 2.40 -1.76 -1.87
N VAL A 190 1.89 -0.61 -1.44
CA VAL A 190 2.60 0.28 -0.51
C VAL A 190 1.67 0.69 0.62
N ASP A 191 2.10 0.46 1.85
CA ASP A 191 1.61 1.17 3.02
C ASP A 191 2.78 1.95 3.65
N THR A 192 2.67 3.25 3.65
CA THR A 192 3.76 4.13 4.10
C THR A 192 3.87 4.21 5.61
N LEU A 193 2.78 3.94 6.31
CA LEU A 193 2.70 3.93 7.77
C LEU A 193 1.70 2.88 8.26
N GLU A 194 2.11 1.62 8.20
CA GLU A 194 1.40 0.52 8.86
C GLU A 194 1.39 0.75 10.38
N ASN A 195 0.27 0.41 11.03
CA ASN A 195 0.04 0.66 12.45
C ASN A 195 -0.02 2.15 12.83
N THR A 196 -0.66 2.99 12.01
CA THR A 196 -0.83 4.42 12.24
C THR A 196 -1.35 4.75 13.64
N SER A 197 -2.23 3.91 14.20
CA SER A 197 -2.76 4.10 15.55
C SER A 197 -1.68 3.99 16.62
N ARG A 198 -0.81 2.99 16.52
CA ARG A 198 0.32 2.76 17.44
C ARG A 198 1.35 3.87 17.30
N PHE A 199 1.63 4.28 16.07
CA PHE A 199 2.50 5.42 15.78
C PHE A 199 1.99 6.71 16.44
N ALA A 200 0.71 7.02 16.28
CA ALA A 200 0.11 8.25 16.78
C ALA A 200 0.15 8.36 18.31
N ILE A 201 0.07 7.23 19.03
CA ILE A 201 0.16 7.20 20.50
C ILE A 201 1.57 6.93 21.02
N GLY A 202 2.56 6.77 20.14
CA GLY A 202 3.97 6.62 20.52
C GLY A 202 4.34 5.23 21.01
N GLU A 203 3.67 4.18 20.52
CA GLU A 203 4.05 2.80 20.81
C GLU A 203 5.39 2.46 20.19
N ALA A 204 6.25 1.80 20.97
CA ALA A 204 7.59 1.42 20.54
C ALA A 204 7.58 0.27 19.52
N VAL A 205 6.52 -0.55 19.52
CA VAL A 205 6.42 -1.79 18.73
C VAL A 205 5.32 -1.66 17.69
N GLY A 206 5.62 -2.04 16.47
CA GLY A 206 4.66 -2.24 15.38
C GLY A 206 4.67 -1.21 14.25
N PRO A 207 4.88 0.11 14.45
CA PRO A 207 4.88 1.05 13.33
C PRO A 207 5.98 0.75 12.32
N MET A 208 5.60 0.66 11.03
CA MET A 208 6.53 0.35 9.95
C MET A 208 6.07 0.91 8.60
N THR A 209 6.99 1.03 7.68
CA THR A 209 6.72 1.28 6.25
C THR A 209 6.81 -0.04 5.52
N VAL A 210 5.85 -0.36 4.66
CA VAL A 210 5.84 -1.61 3.89
C VAL A 210 5.70 -1.33 2.41
N ILE A 211 6.60 -1.91 1.61
CA ILE A 211 6.58 -1.84 0.15
C ILE A 211 6.77 -3.25 -0.39
N HIS A 212 5.77 -3.80 -1.03
CA HIS A 212 5.88 -5.06 -1.72
C HIS A 212 5.97 -4.83 -3.22
N LEU A 213 6.99 -5.37 -3.83
CA LEU A 213 7.26 -5.23 -5.25
C LEU A 213 7.13 -6.60 -5.93
N PHE A 214 6.19 -6.67 -6.85
CA PHE A 214 5.92 -7.86 -7.66
C PHE A 214 6.62 -7.76 -9.01
N ASP A 215 7.09 -8.87 -9.54
CA ASP A 215 7.76 -8.90 -10.85
C ASP A 215 6.79 -8.70 -12.03
N GLN A 216 5.53 -8.43 -11.74
CA GLN A 216 4.49 -8.03 -12.66
C GLN A 216 3.43 -7.16 -11.94
N PRO A 217 2.69 -6.29 -12.63
CA PRO A 217 1.65 -5.49 -11.99
C PRO A 217 0.44 -6.33 -11.57
N LEU A 218 -0.23 -5.92 -10.51
CA LEU A 218 -1.49 -6.49 -10.06
C LEU A 218 -2.64 -6.08 -10.99
N VAL A 219 -3.52 -7.00 -11.32
CA VAL A 219 -4.68 -6.74 -12.19
C VAL A 219 -5.95 -6.35 -11.44
N VAL A 220 -5.97 -6.52 -10.12
CA VAL A 220 -7.15 -6.26 -9.28
C VAL A 220 -7.35 -4.80 -8.89
N THR A 221 -6.37 -3.98 -9.13
CA THR A 221 -6.23 -2.67 -8.50
C THR A 221 -7.05 -1.58 -9.14
N ARG A 222 -7.50 -0.64 -8.32
CA ARG A 222 -8.34 0.48 -8.69
C ARG A 222 -8.02 1.73 -7.92
N PRO A 223 -8.24 2.90 -8.52
CA PRO A 223 -7.87 4.18 -7.91
C PRO A 223 -8.54 4.49 -6.57
N TYR A 224 -9.69 3.88 -6.29
CA TYR A 224 -10.54 4.20 -5.13
C TYR A 224 -10.77 3.04 -4.18
N GLU A 225 -10.02 1.94 -4.32
CA GLU A 225 -10.10 0.82 -3.39
C GLU A 225 -9.20 1.08 -2.20
N ALA A 226 -9.81 1.33 -1.04
CA ALA A 226 -9.13 1.63 0.20
C ALA A 226 -9.20 0.46 1.18
N TYR A 227 -10.42 0.12 1.60
CA TYR A 227 -10.68 -1.02 2.46
C TYR A 227 -11.47 -2.07 1.71
N MET A 228 -11.13 -3.34 1.94
CA MET A 228 -11.80 -4.47 1.31
C MET A 228 -12.39 -5.42 2.34
N GLY A 229 -13.58 -5.92 2.07
CA GLY A 229 -14.01 -7.20 2.64
C GLY A 229 -13.05 -8.26 2.10
N SER A 230 -12.49 -9.08 2.97
CA SER A 230 -11.58 -10.15 2.58
C SER A 230 -11.92 -11.45 3.28
N LEU A 231 -11.88 -12.53 2.53
CA LEU A 231 -11.92 -13.91 3.03
C LEU A 231 -10.66 -14.58 2.48
N ALA A 232 -9.74 -14.97 3.34
CA ALA A 232 -8.56 -15.71 2.98
C ALA A 232 -8.56 -17.07 3.67
N ILE A 233 -8.53 -18.13 2.88
CA ILE A 233 -8.62 -19.51 3.33
C ILE A 233 -7.47 -20.35 2.74
N PRO A 234 -7.10 -21.47 3.39
CA PRO A 234 -6.16 -22.41 2.78
C PRO A 234 -6.65 -22.87 1.40
N GLY A 235 -5.74 -22.92 0.42
CA GLY A 235 -6.07 -23.38 -0.93
C GLY A 235 -6.67 -24.77 -0.97
N LEU A 236 -6.29 -25.64 -0.04
CA LEU A 236 -6.91 -26.95 0.14
C LEU A 236 -8.42 -26.84 0.35
N VAL A 237 -8.89 -25.92 1.19
CA VAL A 237 -10.33 -25.73 1.46
C VAL A 237 -11.06 -25.25 0.21
N ALA A 238 -10.46 -24.33 -0.54
CA ALA A 238 -11.06 -23.83 -1.78
C ALA A 238 -11.19 -24.93 -2.85
N ARG A 239 -10.17 -25.77 -3.01
CA ARG A 239 -10.21 -26.90 -3.94
C ARG A 239 -11.24 -27.95 -3.53
N THR A 240 -11.26 -28.35 -2.26
CA THR A 240 -12.26 -29.31 -1.74
C THR A 240 -13.68 -28.78 -1.89
N ALA A 241 -13.90 -27.49 -1.62
CA ALA A 241 -15.22 -26.88 -1.83
C ALA A 241 -15.65 -26.98 -3.31
N GLN A 242 -14.74 -26.70 -4.23
CA GLN A 242 -15.01 -26.81 -5.67
C GLN A 242 -15.35 -28.24 -6.08
N GLU A 243 -14.57 -29.21 -5.63
CA GLU A 243 -14.80 -30.65 -5.88
C GLU A 243 -16.11 -31.14 -5.30
N SER A 244 -16.51 -30.61 -4.15
CA SER A 244 -17.75 -30.94 -3.45
C SER A 244 -18.97 -30.09 -3.90
N SER A 245 -18.82 -29.29 -4.95
CA SER A 245 -19.84 -28.37 -5.45
C SER A 245 -20.34 -27.35 -4.41
N ILE A 246 -19.49 -27.01 -3.42
CA ILE A 246 -19.77 -25.94 -2.47
C ILE A 246 -19.23 -24.63 -3.08
N HIS A 247 -20.15 -23.75 -3.43
CA HIS A 247 -19.77 -22.45 -3.96
C HIS A 247 -19.35 -21.51 -2.81
N LEU A 248 -18.10 -21.05 -2.82
CA LEU A 248 -17.55 -20.13 -1.83
C LEU A 248 -17.40 -18.73 -2.42
N ASP A 249 -17.99 -17.76 -1.74
CA ASP A 249 -17.77 -16.34 -1.95
C ASP A 249 -17.86 -15.59 -0.61
N LEU A 250 -17.66 -14.28 -0.63
CA LEU A 250 -17.75 -13.45 0.58
C LEU A 250 -19.14 -13.44 1.23
N LEU A 251 -20.19 -13.79 0.49
CA LEU A 251 -21.59 -13.88 0.97
C LEU A 251 -21.99 -15.28 1.42
N THR A 252 -21.14 -16.26 1.20
CA THR A 252 -21.42 -17.63 1.62
C THR A 252 -21.67 -17.68 3.12
N PRO A 253 -22.79 -18.25 3.60
CA PRO A 253 -23.02 -18.46 5.02
C PRO A 253 -21.84 -19.22 5.64
N ARG A 254 -21.34 -18.77 6.78
CA ARG A 254 -20.11 -19.32 7.38
C ARG A 254 -20.24 -20.80 7.74
N ARG A 255 -21.45 -21.28 7.99
CA ARG A 255 -21.68 -22.74 8.14
C ARG A 255 -21.27 -23.54 6.89
N LYS A 256 -21.46 -22.97 5.67
CA LYS A 256 -21.02 -23.61 4.43
C LYS A 256 -19.51 -23.63 4.28
N LEU A 257 -18.86 -22.59 4.77
CA LEU A 257 -17.38 -22.56 4.84
C LEU A 257 -16.88 -23.59 5.85
N VAL A 258 -17.52 -23.72 7.02
CA VAL A 258 -17.19 -24.77 8.01
C VAL A 258 -17.41 -26.16 7.39
N GLU A 259 -18.49 -26.39 6.66
CA GLU A 259 -18.73 -27.65 5.93
C GLU A 259 -17.58 -27.97 4.97
N ALA A 260 -17.13 -26.99 4.19
CA ALA A 260 -15.97 -27.14 3.29
C ALA A 260 -14.67 -27.43 4.06
N ILE A 261 -14.48 -26.79 5.22
CA ILE A 261 -13.31 -27.03 6.08
C ILE A 261 -13.35 -28.46 6.66
N GLU A 262 -14.49 -28.90 7.19
CA GLU A 262 -14.66 -30.25 7.76
C GLU A 262 -14.40 -31.34 6.70
N LEU A 263 -14.76 -31.08 5.42
CA LEU A 263 -14.45 -31.96 4.30
C LEU A 263 -12.96 -31.93 3.93
N ALA A 264 -12.35 -30.75 3.93
CA ALA A 264 -10.95 -30.58 3.55
C ALA A 264 -9.96 -31.08 4.61
N VAL A 265 -10.35 -31.02 5.88
CA VAL A 265 -9.54 -31.38 7.04
C VAL A 265 -10.30 -32.40 7.90
N PRO A 266 -10.33 -33.68 7.51
CA PRO A 266 -11.06 -34.70 8.25
C PRO A 266 -10.65 -34.77 9.73
N GLY A 267 -11.64 -34.80 10.62
CA GLY A 267 -11.42 -34.88 12.05
C GLY A 267 -11.10 -33.55 12.75
N ILE A 268 -11.17 -32.43 12.05
CA ILE A 268 -11.04 -31.12 12.69
C ILE A 268 -12.23 -30.85 13.60
N GLU A 269 -11.95 -30.44 14.83
CA GLU A 269 -12.99 -29.94 15.71
C GLU A 269 -13.21 -28.45 15.45
N ARG A 270 -14.45 -27.96 15.54
CA ARG A 270 -14.76 -26.55 15.26
C ARG A 270 -13.97 -25.57 16.12
N ARG A 271 -13.71 -25.89 17.39
CA ARG A 271 -12.85 -25.07 18.26
C ARG A 271 -11.40 -24.96 17.77
N HIS A 272 -10.95 -25.81 16.86
CA HIS A 272 -9.65 -25.80 16.21
C HIS A 272 -9.65 -25.07 14.87
N ILE A 273 -10.78 -24.50 14.47
CA ILE A 273 -10.88 -23.55 13.38
C ILE A 273 -10.67 -22.15 13.98
N HIS A 274 -9.52 -21.57 13.69
CA HIS A 274 -9.13 -20.26 14.19
C HIS A 274 -9.45 -19.21 13.16
N VAL A 275 -10.37 -18.32 13.49
CA VAL A 275 -10.84 -17.26 12.59
C VAL A 275 -10.33 -15.92 13.07
N TRP A 276 -9.46 -15.31 12.29
CA TRP A 276 -9.04 -13.94 12.52
C TRP A 276 -10.02 -12.97 11.84
N THR A 277 -10.40 -11.95 12.57
CA THR A 277 -11.10 -10.78 12.03
C THR A 277 -10.55 -9.52 12.68
N LEU A 278 -10.67 -8.37 12.01
CA LEU A 278 -10.41 -7.10 12.69
C LEU A 278 -11.38 -6.93 13.86
N ALA A 279 -10.84 -6.64 15.04
CA ALA A 279 -11.61 -6.42 16.26
C ALA A 279 -11.74 -4.92 16.58
N GLY A 280 -12.36 -4.64 17.73
CA GLY A 280 -12.53 -3.30 18.28
C GLY A 280 -13.91 -2.69 18.06
N LYS A 281 -14.30 -1.81 18.98
CA LYS A 281 -15.66 -1.22 19.04
C LYS A 281 -16.06 -0.48 17.75
N SER A 282 -15.10 0.17 17.09
CA SER A 282 -15.33 0.88 15.84
C SER A 282 -15.64 -0.03 14.66
N ARG A 283 -15.34 -1.32 14.77
CA ARG A 283 -15.57 -2.32 13.72
C ARG A 283 -16.90 -3.06 13.89
N ALA A 284 -17.51 -2.98 15.08
CA ALA A 284 -18.74 -3.72 15.40
C ALA A 284 -19.90 -3.42 14.44
N ILE A 285 -20.00 -2.18 13.95
CA ILE A 285 -21.04 -1.81 12.97
C ILE A 285 -20.93 -2.67 11.71
N ARG A 286 -19.72 -2.95 11.25
CA ARG A 286 -19.46 -3.68 10.01
C ARG A 286 -19.36 -5.18 10.21
N LEU A 287 -18.74 -5.61 11.28
CA LEU A 287 -18.34 -7.01 11.50
C LEU A 287 -19.12 -7.70 12.61
N GLY A 288 -19.95 -6.99 13.39
CA GLY A 288 -20.64 -7.58 14.55
C GLY A 288 -21.47 -8.82 14.20
N ARG A 289 -22.25 -8.77 13.11
CA ARG A 289 -23.04 -9.92 12.63
C ARG A 289 -22.15 -11.09 12.21
N LEU A 290 -21.01 -10.81 11.57
CA LEU A 290 -20.04 -11.83 11.18
C LEU A 290 -19.42 -12.50 12.41
N TRP A 291 -19.07 -11.73 13.43
CA TRP A 291 -18.56 -12.29 14.69
C TRP A 291 -19.58 -13.17 15.39
N ASP A 292 -20.86 -12.77 15.37
CA ASP A 292 -21.94 -13.55 15.99
C ASP A 292 -22.20 -14.86 15.22
N GLU A 293 -22.14 -14.81 13.88
CA GLU A 293 -22.25 -16.02 13.05
C GLU A 293 -21.13 -17.01 13.36
N TRP A 294 -19.87 -16.55 13.43
CA TRP A 294 -18.75 -17.40 13.79
C TRP A 294 -18.85 -17.97 15.20
N ARG A 295 -19.22 -17.16 16.19
CA ARG A 295 -19.43 -17.64 17.57
C ARG A 295 -20.51 -18.71 17.64
N ALA A 296 -21.63 -18.53 16.92
CA ALA A 296 -22.72 -19.50 16.88
C ALA A 296 -22.30 -20.84 16.29
N LEU A 297 -21.26 -20.87 15.47
CA LEU A 297 -20.70 -22.10 14.88
C LEU A 297 -19.73 -22.82 15.81
N GLY A 298 -19.35 -22.23 16.94
CA GLY A 298 -18.44 -22.82 17.91
C GLY A 298 -16.97 -22.84 17.49
N VAL A 299 -16.58 -21.97 16.58
CA VAL A 299 -15.18 -21.78 16.16
C VAL A 299 -14.45 -20.87 17.13
N HIS A 300 -13.14 -20.91 17.12
CA HIS A 300 -12.30 -19.99 17.88
C HIS A 300 -12.12 -18.67 17.14
N LEU A 301 -12.75 -17.59 17.62
CA LEU A 301 -12.42 -16.24 17.18
C LEU A 301 -11.12 -15.79 17.86
N VAL A 302 -10.13 -15.46 17.04
CA VAL A 302 -8.78 -15.11 17.51
C VAL A 302 -8.81 -13.79 18.27
N GLU A 303 -8.27 -13.81 19.49
CA GLU A 303 -8.08 -12.62 20.32
C GLU A 303 -6.76 -11.93 19.98
N ASP A 304 -6.67 -10.65 20.32
CA ASP A 304 -5.48 -9.86 20.07
C ASP A 304 -4.25 -10.44 20.78
N GLY A 305 -3.18 -10.64 20.01
CA GLY A 305 -1.94 -11.24 20.51
C GLY A 305 -1.97 -12.76 20.67
N TRP A 306 -3.04 -13.46 20.27
CA TRP A 306 -3.05 -14.92 20.22
C TRP A 306 -1.88 -15.44 19.39
N LYS A 307 -1.17 -16.43 19.92
CA LYS A 307 0.00 -17.01 19.24
C LYS A 307 -0.35 -18.34 18.59
N CYS A 308 -0.08 -18.45 17.30
CA CYS A 308 -0.12 -19.75 16.63
C CYS A 308 1.06 -20.64 17.08
N PRO A 309 1.06 -21.94 16.77
CA PRO A 309 2.13 -22.85 17.17
C PRO A 309 3.53 -22.44 16.69
N SER A 310 3.64 -21.68 15.60
CA SER A 310 4.91 -21.09 15.16
C SER A 310 5.46 -20.01 16.10
N GLY A 311 4.68 -19.62 17.13
CA GLY A 311 5.01 -18.55 18.06
C GLY A 311 4.68 -17.14 17.58
N LEU A 312 4.25 -17.01 16.31
CA LEU A 312 3.87 -15.71 15.73
C LEU A 312 2.51 -15.23 16.27
N PRO A 313 2.42 -14.00 16.77
CA PRO A 313 1.16 -13.46 17.25
C PRO A 313 0.26 -13.01 16.10
N ALA A 314 -1.05 -13.10 16.30
CA ALA A 314 -2.05 -12.47 15.44
C ALA A 314 -2.62 -11.24 16.15
N PHE A 315 -2.48 -10.06 15.56
CA PHE A 315 -3.05 -8.83 16.10
C PHE A 315 -4.38 -8.52 15.43
N THR A 316 -5.38 -8.13 16.20
CA THR A 316 -6.75 -7.92 15.73
C THR A 316 -7.26 -6.50 15.92
N ASP A 317 -6.61 -5.68 16.77
CA ASP A 317 -7.13 -4.39 17.22
C ASP A 317 -6.71 -3.21 16.35
N SER A 318 -5.51 -3.26 15.84
CA SER A 318 -4.95 -2.21 14.99
C SER A 318 -3.95 -2.82 14.02
N GLY A 319 -4.31 -2.81 12.82
CA GLY A 319 -3.59 -3.12 11.67
C GLY A 319 -2.08 -3.37 11.70
N THR A 320 -1.59 -4.44 12.12
CA THR A 320 -0.65 -5.17 11.31
C THR A 320 -1.52 -5.81 10.24
N TYR A 321 -1.08 -5.78 8.99
CA TYR A 321 -1.85 -6.38 7.91
C TYR A 321 -2.47 -7.71 8.34
N ALA A 322 -3.62 -8.02 7.79
CA ALA A 322 -4.31 -9.29 8.07
C ALA A 322 -3.27 -10.43 8.04
N PRO A 323 -3.19 -11.27 9.06
CA PRO A 323 -2.13 -12.27 9.19
C PRO A 323 -2.33 -13.43 8.20
N ILE A 324 -2.46 -13.12 6.91
CA ILE A 324 -2.68 -14.07 5.82
C ILE A 324 -1.50 -15.05 5.73
N HIS A 325 -0.31 -14.64 6.16
CA HIS A 325 0.84 -15.52 6.28
C HIS A 325 0.65 -16.66 7.30
N LEU A 326 -0.36 -16.60 8.15
CA LEU A 326 -0.74 -17.69 9.06
C LEU A 326 -1.83 -18.60 8.48
N VAL A 327 -2.46 -18.22 7.36
CA VAL A 327 -3.51 -19.02 6.73
C VAL A 327 -2.95 -20.38 6.31
N GLY A 328 -3.53 -21.44 6.86
CA GLY A 328 -3.03 -22.78 6.62
C GLY A 328 -3.62 -23.80 7.58
N THR A 329 -3.06 -25.00 7.55
CA THR A 329 -3.41 -26.12 8.43
C THR A 329 -2.16 -26.66 9.09
N TRP A 330 -2.29 -27.14 10.33
CA TRP A 330 -1.24 -27.83 11.06
C TRP A 330 -1.82 -28.87 12.01
N LYS A 331 -0.96 -29.65 12.61
CA LYS A 331 -1.31 -30.52 13.74
C LYS A 331 -0.61 -30.04 14.99
N ASP A 332 -1.31 -30.11 16.12
CA ASP A 332 -0.70 -29.90 17.42
C ASP A 332 0.17 -31.10 17.86
N ASP A 333 0.79 -31.01 19.03
CA ASP A 333 1.63 -32.07 19.58
C ASP A 333 0.86 -33.37 19.84
N GLY A 334 -0.46 -33.28 20.01
CA GLY A 334 -1.39 -34.42 20.16
C GLY A 334 -1.84 -35.01 18.84
N GLY A 335 -1.47 -34.42 17.73
CA GLY A 335 -1.86 -34.83 16.37
C GLY A 335 -3.24 -34.31 15.94
N ALA A 336 -3.91 -33.48 16.74
CA ALA A 336 -5.20 -32.89 16.38
C ALA A 336 -5.03 -31.85 15.28
N PRO A 337 -5.88 -31.88 14.23
CA PRO A 337 -5.79 -30.91 13.14
C PRO A 337 -6.32 -29.54 13.57
N HIS A 338 -5.63 -28.50 13.12
CA HIS A 338 -6.00 -27.11 13.27
C HIS A 338 -6.01 -26.41 11.93
N LEU A 339 -6.78 -25.33 11.82
CA LEU A 339 -6.85 -24.47 10.64
C LEU A 339 -6.92 -23.01 11.07
N PHE A 340 -6.20 -22.14 10.36
CA PHE A 340 -6.30 -20.69 10.50
C PHE A 340 -6.80 -20.07 9.20
N LEU A 341 -7.72 -19.13 9.33
CA LEU A 341 -8.23 -18.33 8.22
C LEU A 341 -8.44 -16.87 8.63
N CYS A 342 -8.48 -15.98 7.65
CA CYS A 342 -8.85 -14.58 7.85
C CYS A 342 -10.20 -14.30 7.18
N ASP A 343 -11.12 -13.67 7.90
CA ASP A 343 -12.44 -13.29 7.39
C ASP A 343 -12.85 -11.93 7.94
N GLY A 344 -13.26 -11.02 7.08
CA GLY A 344 -13.78 -9.74 7.51
C GLY A 344 -13.28 -8.57 6.66
N TYR A 345 -12.35 -7.79 7.16
CA TYR A 345 -12.05 -6.48 6.64
C TYR A 345 -10.55 -6.17 6.76
N ALA A 346 -9.96 -5.80 5.66
CA ALA A 346 -8.58 -5.34 5.60
C ALA A 346 -8.46 -4.21 4.59
N ALA A 347 -7.45 -3.38 4.70
CA ALA A 347 -7.13 -2.47 3.62
C ALA A 347 -6.68 -3.26 2.37
N SER A 348 -6.87 -2.70 1.19
CA SER A 348 -6.56 -3.41 -0.06
C SER A 348 -5.08 -3.73 -0.18
N ALA A 349 -4.23 -2.76 0.13
CA ALA A 349 -2.79 -2.96 0.15
C ALA A 349 -2.38 -3.98 1.21
N GLU A 350 -2.97 -3.90 2.40
CA GLU A 350 -2.77 -4.79 3.54
C GLU A 350 -3.02 -6.26 3.18
N ALA A 351 -4.16 -6.55 2.56
CA ALA A 351 -4.52 -7.91 2.16
C ALA A 351 -3.53 -8.49 1.14
N LEU A 352 -3.13 -7.71 0.15
CA LEU A 352 -2.22 -8.18 -0.90
C LEU A 352 -0.76 -8.18 -0.47
N GLN A 353 -0.35 -7.29 0.42
CA GLN A 353 0.96 -7.33 1.06
C GLN A 353 1.09 -8.59 1.92
N ALA A 354 0.08 -8.92 2.70
CA ALA A 354 0.06 -10.15 3.49
C ALA A 354 0.09 -11.40 2.59
N ALA A 355 -0.60 -11.39 1.46
CA ALA A 355 -0.51 -12.46 0.47
C ALA A 355 0.91 -12.61 -0.09
N SER A 356 1.61 -11.50 -0.35
CA SER A 356 3.00 -11.54 -0.82
C SER A 356 3.98 -12.04 0.23
N LEU A 357 3.76 -11.75 1.51
CA LEU A 357 4.50 -12.37 2.61
C LEU A 357 4.20 -13.87 2.71
N SER A 358 2.97 -14.29 2.41
CA SER A 358 2.59 -15.70 2.35
C SER A 358 3.38 -16.45 1.29
N GLU A 359 3.60 -15.84 0.13
CA GLU A 359 4.49 -16.40 -0.89
C GLU A 359 5.92 -16.55 -0.37
N ALA A 360 6.47 -15.52 0.30
CA ALA A 360 7.78 -15.60 0.91
C ALA A 360 7.89 -16.72 1.97
N LEU A 361 6.76 -17.12 2.57
CA LEU A 361 6.66 -18.19 3.56
C LEU A 361 6.15 -19.52 2.98
N ASP A 362 5.90 -19.60 1.69
CA ASP A 362 5.38 -20.80 0.99
C ASP A 362 3.97 -21.22 1.45
N VAL A 363 3.06 -20.28 1.57
CA VAL A 363 1.67 -20.53 1.99
C VAL A 363 0.74 -20.60 0.78
N ASP A 364 -0.05 -21.66 0.69
CA ASP A 364 -1.10 -21.85 -0.34
C ASP A 364 -2.41 -21.19 0.11
N VAL A 365 -2.74 -20.02 -0.45
CA VAL A 365 -3.88 -19.19 -0.06
C VAL A 365 -4.82 -18.97 -1.23
N SER A 366 -6.12 -19.12 -0.96
CA SER A 366 -7.20 -18.66 -1.84
C SER A 366 -7.97 -17.52 -1.18
N MET A 367 -8.37 -16.53 -1.96
CA MET A 367 -8.93 -15.29 -1.44
C MET A 367 -10.17 -14.87 -2.22
N ALA A 368 -11.10 -14.22 -1.52
CA ALA A 368 -12.11 -13.37 -2.11
C ALA A 368 -11.92 -11.95 -1.58
N LEU A 369 -11.88 -10.99 -2.47
CA LEU A 369 -11.69 -9.58 -2.14
C LEU A 369 -12.87 -8.77 -2.66
N TYR A 370 -13.27 -7.78 -1.88
CA TYR A 370 -14.38 -6.93 -2.21
C TYR A 370 -14.18 -5.54 -1.61
N SER A 371 -14.31 -4.50 -2.41
CA SER A 371 -14.16 -3.12 -1.96
C SER A 371 -15.52 -2.53 -1.52
N PRO A 372 -15.79 -2.39 -0.22
CA PRO A 372 -16.99 -1.71 0.26
C PRO A 372 -16.88 -0.20 0.04
N ARG A 373 -18.00 0.43 -0.15
CA ARG A 373 -18.09 1.88 -0.36
C ARG A 373 -18.92 2.61 0.68
N PHE A 374 -19.76 1.85 1.39
CA PHE A 374 -20.71 2.43 2.32
C PHE A 374 -20.42 1.93 3.74
N GLU A 375 -20.57 2.75 4.76
CA GLU A 375 -20.37 2.34 6.16
C GLU A 375 -21.56 1.54 6.69
N ARG A 376 -21.69 0.31 6.22
CA ARG A 376 -22.79 -0.59 6.61
C ARG A 376 -22.25 -1.94 7.04
N PRO A 377 -23.06 -2.76 7.73
CA PRO A 377 -22.74 -4.16 7.94
C PRO A 377 -22.37 -4.83 6.61
N MET A 378 -21.39 -5.70 6.64
CA MET A 378 -20.82 -6.32 5.44
C MET A 378 -21.89 -6.96 4.55
N GLU A 379 -22.87 -7.65 5.15
CA GLU A 379 -23.97 -8.27 4.41
C GLU A 379 -24.84 -7.24 3.68
N ASP A 380 -25.15 -6.13 4.32
CA ASP A 380 -25.95 -5.04 3.71
C ASP A 380 -25.16 -4.35 2.59
N GLU A 381 -23.84 -4.16 2.77
CA GLU A 381 -22.94 -3.70 1.70
C GLU A 381 -23.05 -4.60 0.48
N TYR A 382 -22.99 -5.92 0.66
CA TYR A 382 -23.08 -6.85 -0.46
C TYR A 382 -24.44 -6.85 -1.14
N ARG A 383 -25.52 -6.71 -0.39
CA ARG A 383 -26.87 -6.58 -0.95
C ARG A 383 -26.98 -5.31 -1.78
N LEU A 384 -26.47 -4.19 -1.27
CA LEU A 384 -26.42 -2.93 -2.00
C LEU A 384 -25.64 -3.05 -3.32
N MET A 385 -24.49 -3.69 -3.27
CA MET A 385 -23.64 -3.86 -4.45
C MET A 385 -24.20 -4.80 -5.51
N ARG A 386 -25.29 -5.50 -5.20
CA ARG A 386 -26.04 -6.34 -6.16
C ARG A 386 -27.16 -5.61 -6.86
N LEU A 387 -27.51 -4.42 -6.40
CA LEU A 387 -28.54 -3.64 -7.06
C LEU A 387 -28.05 -3.24 -8.45
N ASP A 388 -28.93 -3.37 -9.41
CA ASP A 388 -28.72 -2.86 -10.76
C ASP A 388 -29.01 -1.34 -10.75
N PRO A 389 -27.99 -0.49 -10.91
CA PRO A 389 -28.18 0.96 -10.88
C PRO A 389 -29.04 1.49 -12.04
N ASP A 390 -29.15 0.72 -13.13
CA ASP A 390 -29.88 1.10 -14.33
C ASP A 390 -31.32 0.52 -14.34
N ALA A 391 -31.66 -0.32 -13.34
CA ALA A 391 -33.00 -0.87 -13.24
C ALA A 391 -34.05 0.19 -12.89
N PRO A 392 -35.24 0.15 -13.51
CA PRO A 392 -36.33 1.07 -13.16
C PRO A 392 -36.77 0.96 -11.69
N THR A 393 -36.54 -0.18 -11.05
CA THR A 393 -36.88 -0.46 -9.66
C THR A 393 -35.81 -0.03 -8.67
N PHE A 394 -34.67 0.47 -9.14
CA PHE A 394 -33.49 0.75 -8.31
C PHE A 394 -33.80 1.57 -7.06
N ALA A 395 -34.53 2.67 -7.18
CA ALA A 395 -34.87 3.52 -6.03
C ALA A 395 -35.68 2.76 -4.97
N GLY A 396 -36.65 1.95 -5.38
CA GLY A 396 -37.45 1.14 -4.47
C GLY A 396 -36.65 -0.01 -3.85
N ASP A 397 -35.75 -0.64 -4.60
CA ASP A 397 -34.88 -1.70 -4.10
C ASP A 397 -33.87 -1.14 -3.09
N LEU A 398 -33.32 0.02 -3.38
CA LEU A 398 -32.45 0.76 -2.46
C LEU A 398 -33.20 1.12 -1.17
N ALA A 399 -34.38 1.72 -1.27
CA ALA A 399 -35.18 2.10 -0.10
C ALA A 399 -35.50 0.92 0.82
N ARG A 400 -35.74 -0.26 0.25
CA ARG A 400 -35.95 -1.50 1.03
C ARG A 400 -34.70 -1.92 1.83
N LEU A 401 -33.51 -1.61 1.34
CA LEU A 401 -32.26 -1.99 2.00
C LEU A 401 -31.78 -0.95 3.02
N ILE A 402 -31.91 0.34 2.71
CA ILE A 402 -31.40 1.41 3.57
C ILE A 402 -32.47 2.12 4.40
N GLY A 403 -33.75 1.85 4.11
CA GLY A 403 -34.91 2.50 4.71
C GLY A 403 -35.38 3.73 3.92
N GLU A 404 -36.69 3.94 3.85
CA GLU A 404 -37.29 5.06 3.10
C GLU A 404 -36.81 6.43 3.56
N ALA A 405 -36.57 6.59 4.86
CA ALA A 405 -36.10 7.85 5.44
C ALA A 405 -34.69 8.25 4.94
N GLU A 406 -33.86 7.29 4.60
CA GLU A 406 -32.51 7.53 4.05
C GLU A 406 -32.51 7.60 2.52
N ALA A 407 -33.53 7.09 1.84
CA ALA A 407 -33.60 6.98 0.39
C ALA A 407 -34.15 8.25 -0.29
N GLY A 408 -33.78 9.44 0.18
CA GLY A 408 -34.09 10.70 -0.53
C GLY A 408 -33.42 10.78 -1.90
N THR A 409 -33.94 11.65 -2.79
CA THR A 409 -33.52 11.74 -4.20
C THR A 409 -32.01 11.89 -4.36
N ASP A 410 -31.35 12.72 -3.58
CA ASP A 410 -29.90 12.95 -3.65
C ASP A 410 -29.12 11.69 -3.23
N ARG A 411 -29.67 10.93 -2.28
CA ARG A 411 -29.07 9.66 -1.83
C ARG A 411 -29.23 8.56 -2.88
N VAL A 412 -30.37 8.48 -3.54
CA VAL A 412 -30.61 7.53 -4.63
C VAL A 412 -29.60 7.75 -5.75
N GLU A 413 -29.41 9.01 -6.15
CA GLU A 413 -28.44 9.34 -7.21
C GLU A 413 -26.99 9.07 -6.78
N TYR A 414 -26.62 9.39 -5.54
CA TYR A 414 -25.32 9.07 -4.97
C TYR A 414 -25.04 7.55 -5.03
N TYR A 415 -26.00 6.72 -4.60
CA TYR A 415 -25.84 5.26 -4.66
C TYR A 415 -25.77 4.76 -6.09
N ARG A 416 -26.59 5.31 -6.99
CA ARG A 416 -26.57 4.99 -8.41
C ARG A 416 -25.19 5.23 -9.02
N GLN A 417 -24.65 6.41 -8.85
CA GLN A 417 -23.33 6.78 -9.34
C GLN A 417 -22.24 5.87 -8.77
N CYS A 418 -22.25 5.63 -7.45
CA CYS A 418 -21.29 4.75 -6.81
C CYS A 418 -21.33 3.33 -7.37
N LEU A 419 -22.52 2.80 -7.65
CA LEU A 419 -22.67 1.45 -8.21
C LEU A 419 -22.28 1.37 -9.67
N GLN A 420 -22.56 2.40 -10.47
CA GLN A 420 -22.10 2.48 -11.86
C GLN A 420 -20.58 2.55 -11.96
N GLU A 421 -19.95 3.37 -11.14
CA GLU A 421 -18.49 3.43 -11.05
C GLU A 421 -17.88 2.08 -10.66
N LYS A 422 -18.54 1.33 -9.75
CA LYS A 422 -18.09 -0.01 -9.35
C LYS A 422 -18.40 -1.09 -10.38
N ALA A 423 -19.49 -0.99 -11.13
CA ALA A 423 -19.77 -1.91 -12.22
C ALA A 423 -18.71 -1.84 -13.33
N ALA A 424 -18.18 -0.63 -13.58
CA ALA A 424 -17.00 -0.43 -14.43
C ALA A 424 -15.72 -1.06 -13.84
N ALA A 425 -15.79 -1.48 -12.59
CA ALA A 425 -14.69 -2.03 -11.83
C ALA A 425 -14.39 -3.51 -12.18
N ASN A 426 -13.18 -3.82 -12.68
CA ASN A 426 -12.79 -5.13 -13.19
C ASN A 426 -12.00 -5.93 -12.13
N LEU A 427 -12.66 -6.38 -11.06
CA LEU A 427 -12.05 -7.23 -10.04
C LEU A 427 -12.02 -8.69 -10.50
N PRO A 428 -10.86 -9.37 -10.56
CA PRO A 428 -10.77 -10.77 -10.96
C PRO A 428 -11.58 -11.72 -10.06
N SER A 429 -11.54 -11.47 -8.74
CA SER A 429 -12.29 -12.31 -7.79
C SER A 429 -13.75 -11.90 -7.66
N GLY A 430 -14.07 -10.60 -7.83
CA GLY A 430 -15.39 -10.13 -7.47
C GLY A 430 -15.71 -10.53 -6.03
N ARG A 431 -16.67 -11.45 -5.86
CA ARG A 431 -17.01 -12.06 -4.57
C ARG A 431 -16.47 -13.48 -4.42
N ARG A 432 -16.09 -14.11 -5.54
CA ARG A 432 -15.67 -15.51 -5.57
C ARG A 432 -14.32 -15.69 -4.92
N VAL A 433 -14.15 -16.80 -4.26
CA VAL A 433 -12.84 -17.26 -3.82
C VAL A 433 -12.07 -17.76 -5.04
N VAL A 434 -10.90 -17.19 -5.26
CA VAL A 434 -9.93 -17.60 -6.29
C VAL A 434 -8.56 -17.76 -5.63
N HIS A 435 -7.68 -18.51 -6.28
CA HIS A 435 -6.31 -18.63 -5.81
C HIS A 435 -5.60 -17.27 -5.86
N ALA A 436 -4.67 -17.02 -4.93
CA ALA A 436 -3.93 -15.75 -4.88
C ALA A 436 -3.18 -15.45 -6.19
N ASP A 437 -2.68 -16.47 -6.87
CA ASP A 437 -2.02 -16.34 -8.18
C ASP A 437 -2.92 -15.76 -9.27
N ASP A 438 -4.23 -15.91 -9.17
CA ASP A 438 -5.17 -15.42 -10.17
C ASP A 438 -5.31 -13.88 -10.16
N PHE A 439 -4.75 -13.21 -9.15
CA PHE A 439 -4.62 -11.74 -9.14
C PHE A 439 -3.52 -11.21 -10.06
N PHE A 440 -2.67 -12.09 -10.58
CA PHE A 440 -1.57 -11.74 -11.45
C PHE A 440 -1.81 -12.21 -12.89
N PRO A 441 -1.33 -11.49 -13.89
CA PRO A 441 -1.46 -11.91 -15.30
C PRO A 441 -0.75 -13.24 -15.61
N GLU A 442 0.37 -13.47 -14.94
CA GLU A 442 1.18 -14.68 -15.05
C GLU A 442 1.25 -15.35 -13.67
N LYS A 443 0.94 -16.66 -13.62
CA LYS A 443 0.82 -17.38 -12.35
C LYS A 443 2.14 -17.53 -11.58
N ASN A 444 3.28 -17.48 -12.25
CA ASN A 444 4.61 -17.58 -11.63
C ASN A 444 5.13 -16.21 -11.20
N TRP A 445 4.39 -15.54 -10.35
CA TRP A 445 4.81 -14.26 -9.80
C TRP A 445 5.83 -14.43 -8.67
N ARG A 446 6.68 -13.43 -8.53
CA ARG A 446 7.67 -13.33 -7.46
C ARG A 446 7.56 -11.97 -6.79
N VAL A 447 7.89 -11.92 -5.51
CA VAL A 447 7.77 -10.73 -4.69
C VAL A 447 9.08 -10.41 -4.00
N LEU A 448 9.39 -9.12 -3.92
CA LEU A 448 10.38 -8.53 -3.03
C LEU A 448 9.64 -7.65 -2.03
N ALA A 449 9.58 -8.05 -0.78
CA ALA A 449 9.05 -7.24 0.31
C ALA A 449 10.16 -6.37 0.89
N ALA A 450 9.91 -5.07 1.02
CA ALA A 450 10.79 -4.13 1.69
C ALA A 450 10.05 -3.51 2.87
N THR A 451 10.58 -3.68 4.07
CA THR A 451 10.02 -3.11 5.30
C THR A 451 11.02 -2.17 5.94
N GLY A 452 10.58 -0.95 6.26
CA GLY A 452 11.35 0.02 7.05
C GLY A 452 10.75 0.11 8.45
N TYR A 453 11.52 -0.23 9.47
CA TYR A 453 11.01 -0.26 10.83
C TYR A 453 11.06 1.12 11.47
N ILE A 454 9.88 1.67 11.78
CA ILE A 454 9.72 2.95 12.50
C ILE A 454 9.77 2.68 14.01
N GLY A 455 9.10 1.63 14.45
CA GLY A 455 9.21 1.00 15.76
C GLY A 455 9.76 -0.40 15.62
N ASP A 456 9.92 -1.10 16.76
CA ASP A 456 10.43 -2.47 16.77
C ASP A 456 9.46 -3.44 16.10
N ASP A 457 10.00 -4.41 15.39
CA ASP A 457 9.20 -5.46 14.79
C ASP A 457 8.79 -6.52 15.81
N PRO A 458 7.49 -6.75 16.02
CA PRO A 458 7.02 -7.72 16.99
C PRO A 458 7.29 -9.18 16.59
N TYR A 459 7.54 -9.44 15.30
CA TYR A 459 7.70 -10.80 14.76
C TYR A 459 9.15 -11.24 14.69
N THR A 460 10.04 -10.36 14.30
CA THR A 460 11.46 -10.68 14.07
C THR A 460 12.38 -10.12 15.14
N GLY A 461 11.89 -9.20 15.98
CA GLY A 461 12.66 -8.48 16.98
C GLY A 461 13.71 -7.54 16.36
N LEU A 462 13.52 -7.13 15.11
CA LEU A 462 14.36 -6.09 14.50
C LEU A 462 14.04 -4.74 15.14
N PRO A 463 15.05 -3.93 15.47
CA PRO A 463 14.83 -2.62 16.06
C PRO A 463 14.26 -1.64 15.05
N GLY A 464 13.49 -0.68 15.54
CA GLY A 464 13.02 0.47 14.78
C GLY A 464 14.08 1.54 14.58
N VAL A 465 13.64 2.79 14.46
CA VAL A 465 14.55 3.95 14.39
C VAL A 465 15.11 4.25 15.77
N GLU A 466 16.43 4.15 15.91
CA GLU A 466 17.15 4.38 17.16
C GLU A 466 18.05 5.62 17.08
N PRO A 467 17.92 6.58 18.01
CA PRO A 467 18.86 7.70 18.10
C PRO A 467 20.20 7.23 18.67
N LEU A 468 21.30 7.55 17.97
CA LEU A 468 22.67 7.25 18.41
C LEU A 468 23.37 8.43 19.08
N GLY A 469 22.70 9.56 19.24
CA GLY A 469 23.29 10.83 19.69
C GLY A 469 23.97 11.61 18.54
N ASP A 470 24.27 12.89 18.81
CA ASP A 470 24.94 13.80 17.87
C ASP A 470 24.26 13.90 16.48
N GLY A 471 22.92 13.85 16.45
CA GLY A 471 22.14 13.90 15.22
C GLY A 471 22.23 12.64 14.36
N ARG A 472 22.74 11.53 14.90
CA ARG A 472 22.82 10.25 14.22
C ARG A 472 21.65 9.34 14.60
N TYR A 473 21.19 8.59 13.61
CA TYR A 473 20.09 7.63 13.76
C TYR A 473 20.44 6.33 13.06
N GLU A 474 20.15 5.24 13.74
CA GLU A 474 20.16 3.91 13.15
C GLU A 474 18.76 3.59 12.65
N VAL A 475 18.68 3.00 11.45
CA VAL A 475 17.43 2.57 10.82
C VAL A 475 17.63 1.18 10.29
N THR A 476 16.76 0.27 10.68
CA THR A 476 16.76 -1.08 10.15
C THR A 476 15.68 -1.23 9.07
N THR A 477 16.05 -1.85 7.96
CA THR A 477 15.11 -2.31 6.94
C THR A 477 15.27 -3.81 6.74
N GLN A 478 14.24 -4.47 6.21
CA GLN A 478 14.31 -5.84 5.79
C GLN A 478 13.92 -5.94 4.32
N LEU A 479 14.71 -6.67 3.54
CA LEU A 479 14.27 -7.20 2.25
C LEU A 479 14.00 -8.68 2.42
N ALA A 480 12.83 -9.13 1.96
CA ALA A 480 12.41 -10.51 2.03
C ALA A 480 11.84 -11.00 0.70
N THR A 481 12.07 -12.25 0.39
CA THR A 481 11.47 -12.99 -0.71
C THR A 481 11.31 -14.43 -0.29
N ARG A 482 10.73 -15.27 -1.15
CA ARG A 482 10.50 -16.68 -0.84
C ARG A 482 11.80 -17.38 -0.39
N GLY A 483 11.81 -17.83 0.85
CA GLY A 483 12.90 -18.58 1.45
C GLY A 483 14.15 -17.78 1.83
N ALA A 484 14.14 -16.45 1.67
CA ALA A 484 15.28 -15.61 2.05
C ALA A 484 14.84 -14.27 2.65
N ALA A 485 15.58 -13.82 3.66
CA ALA A 485 15.41 -12.48 4.22
C ALA A 485 16.77 -11.91 4.63
N MET A 486 16.98 -10.63 4.33
CA MET A 486 18.14 -9.88 4.77
C MET A 486 17.70 -8.62 5.52
N ALA A 487 18.29 -8.36 6.67
CA ALA A 487 18.20 -7.08 7.35
C ALA A 487 19.34 -6.18 6.88
N ILE A 488 19.02 -4.92 6.67
CA ILE A 488 19.99 -3.89 6.28
C ILE A 488 19.91 -2.79 7.32
N ARG A 489 21.02 -2.56 7.97
CA ARG A 489 21.20 -1.50 8.94
C ARG A 489 21.80 -0.29 8.25
N PHE A 490 21.18 0.86 8.40
CA PHE A 490 21.67 2.15 7.92
C PHE A 490 21.99 3.05 9.12
N VAL A 491 23.05 3.83 9.02
CA VAL A 491 23.31 4.92 9.94
C VAL A 491 23.26 6.23 9.17
N PHE A 492 22.32 7.08 9.55
CA PHE A 492 22.17 8.42 9.01
C PHE A 492 22.56 9.45 10.05
N ARG A 493 23.13 10.55 9.56
CA ARG A 493 23.32 11.78 10.35
C ARG A 493 22.46 12.89 9.76
N LEU A 494 21.80 13.68 10.61
CA LEU A 494 21.25 14.96 10.22
C LEU A 494 22.41 15.94 9.96
N LEU A 495 22.40 16.60 8.79
CA LEU A 495 23.43 17.58 8.42
C LEU A 495 23.32 18.87 9.23
N GLU A 496 22.14 19.13 9.77
CA GLU A 496 21.83 20.27 10.61
C GLU A 496 21.22 19.79 11.93
N PRO A 497 21.27 20.58 13.00
CA PRO A 497 20.55 20.28 14.22
C PRO A 497 19.07 20.01 13.94
N PHE A 498 18.48 19.08 14.68
CA PHE A 498 17.09 18.65 14.47
C PHE A 498 16.12 19.83 14.35
N GLU A 499 16.30 20.88 15.15
CA GLU A 499 15.46 22.08 15.10
C GLU A 499 15.53 22.78 13.73
N GLN A 500 16.71 22.85 13.10
CA GLN A 500 16.87 23.44 11.78
C GLN A 500 16.33 22.51 10.68
N ALA A 501 16.59 21.21 10.78
CA ALA A 501 15.98 20.22 9.87
C ALA A 501 14.46 20.28 9.97
N ARG A 502 13.92 20.41 11.17
CA ARG A 502 12.48 20.59 11.42
C ARG A 502 11.95 21.87 10.76
N LEU A 503 12.71 22.96 10.73
CA LEU A 503 12.30 24.21 10.06
C LEU A 503 12.14 24.05 8.55
N VAL A 504 12.89 23.17 7.91
CA VAL A 504 12.73 22.89 6.48
C VAL A 504 11.47 22.07 6.21
N PHE A 505 11.14 21.15 7.11
CA PHE A 505 9.88 20.41 7.08
C PHE A 505 8.73 21.15 7.81
N SER A 506 9.05 22.15 8.63
CA SER A 506 8.10 22.93 9.42
C SER A 506 7.00 23.58 8.59
N PRO A 507 7.25 24.15 7.39
CA PRO A 507 6.15 24.68 6.59
C PRO A 507 5.13 23.61 6.18
N LEU A 508 5.59 22.36 6.04
CA LEU A 508 4.71 21.20 5.87
C LEU A 508 3.95 20.90 7.17
N LEU A 509 4.67 20.78 8.28
CA LEU A 509 4.13 20.46 9.59
C LEU A 509 3.25 21.60 10.16
N GLU A 510 3.69 22.84 10.07
CA GLU A 510 2.94 24.00 10.61
C GLU A 510 1.61 24.20 9.88
N ARG A 511 1.56 23.99 8.57
CA ARG A 511 0.31 24.01 7.82
C ARG A 511 -0.59 22.84 8.17
N PHE A 512 -0.02 21.67 8.44
CA PHE A 512 -0.76 20.53 8.95
C PHE A 512 -1.29 20.79 10.38
N ILE A 513 -0.54 21.47 11.21
CA ILE A 513 -0.91 21.82 12.58
C ILE A 513 -1.87 23.01 12.63
N ALA A 514 -1.73 24.00 11.74
CA ALA A 514 -2.46 25.27 11.75
C ALA A 514 -3.94 25.19 11.35
N GLY A 515 -4.55 24.02 11.32
CA GLY A 515 -6.00 23.89 11.16
C GLY A 515 -6.55 24.08 9.75
N GLU A 516 -5.72 24.07 8.71
CA GLU A 516 -6.23 23.95 7.34
C GLU A 516 -7.01 22.64 7.18
N ASP A 517 -8.11 22.67 6.45
CA ASP A 517 -8.92 21.49 6.18
C ASP A 517 -8.06 20.36 5.59
N TYR A 518 -8.15 19.19 6.17
CA TYR A 518 -7.46 17.98 5.74
C TYR A 518 -7.62 17.72 4.23
N ARG A 519 -8.82 17.96 3.69
CA ARG A 519 -9.11 17.82 2.26
C ARG A 519 -8.26 18.73 1.40
N THR A 520 -8.11 19.99 1.82
CA THR A 520 -7.27 20.97 1.12
C THR A 520 -5.81 20.53 1.10
N ARG A 521 -5.30 19.98 2.21
CA ARG A 521 -3.94 19.45 2.30
C ARG A 521 -3.73 18.27 1.37
N ALA A 522 -4.61 17.29 1.42
CA ALA A 522 -4.54 16.10 0.57
C ALA A 522 -4.57 16.46 -0.91
N VAL A 523 -5.45 17.40 -1.31
CA VAL A 523 -5.51 17.90 -2.70
C VAL A 523 -4.20 18.55 -3.11
N LYS A 524 -3.58 19.39 -2.26
CA LYS A 524 -2.30 20.04 -2.59
C LYS A 524 -1.17 19.04 -2.78
N ILE A 525 -1.06 18.05 -1.90
CA ILE A 525 -0.08 16.97 -2.01
C ILE A 525 -0.34 16.18 -3.29
N SER A 526 -1.59 15.84 -3.57
CA SER A 526 -2.00 15.13 -4.78
C SER A 526 -1.64 15.91 -6.05
N ASP A 527 -1.94 17.20 -6.09
CA ASP A 527 -1.63 18.07 -7.23
C ASP A 527 -0.11 18.15 -7.46
N SER A 528 0.68 18.31 -6.40
CA SER A 528 2.14 18.34 -6.51
C SER A 528 2.67 17.03 -7.08
N GLY A 529 2.20 15.89 -6.58
CA GLY A 529 2.59 14.57 -7.06
C GLY A 529 2.15 14.32 -8.52
N ARG A 530 0.91 14.66 -8.85
CA ARG A 530 0.37 14.56 -10.20
C ARG A 530 1.16 15.40 -11.20
N ILE A 531 1.38 16.67 -10.89
CA ILE A 531 2.12 17.59 -11.77
C ILE A 531 3.56 17.12 -11.95
N ARG A 532 4.21 16.62 -10.89
CA ARG A 532 5.56 16.06 -11.02
C ARG A 532 5.59 14.87 -11.98
N ASN A 533 4.64 13.94 -11.87
CA ASN A 533 4.55 12.81 -12.79
C ASN A 533 4.25 13.27 -14.22
N GLU A 534 3.34 14.22 -14.40
CA GLU A 534 3.06 14.80 -15.73
C GLU A 534 4.31 15.46 -16.33
N LEU A 535 5.10 16.18 -15.54
CA LEU A 535 6.35 16.76 -16.03
C LEU A 535 7.39 15.71 -16.42
N GLN A 536 7.43 14.57 -15.73
CA GLN A 536 8.31 13.45 -16.12
C GLN A 536 7.95 12.90 -17.52
N THR A 537 6.76 13.18 -18.02
CA THR A 537 6.33 12.78 -19.37
C THR A 537 6.89 13.68 -20.47
N LEU A 538 7.42 14.84 -20.13
CA LEU A 538 8.06 15.72 -21.11
C LEU A 538 9.39 15.14 -21.59
N CYS A 539 9.81 15.50 -22.78
CA CYS A 539 11.09 15.04 -23.33
C CYS A 539 12.25 15.45 -22.40
N SER A 540 13.26 14.60 -22.32
CA SER A 540 14.41 14.80 -21.44
C SER A 540 15.16 16.11 -21.67
N GLN A 541 15.06 16.68 -22.87
CA GLN A 541 15.67 17.98 -23.23
C GLN A 541 14.93 19.17 -22.62
N ALA A 542 13.65 19.01 -22.31
CA ALA A 542 12.83 20.05 -21.69
C ALA A 542 12.98 20.11 -20.17
N LEU A 543 13.58 19.11 -19.56
CA LEU A 543 13.72 19.01 -18.11
C LEU A 543 15.19 19.03 -17.71
N GLU A 544 15.53 19.94 -16.82
CA GLU A 544 16.82 20.00 -16.14
C GLU A 544 16.60 19.58 -14.68
N TYR A 545 17.33 18.55 -14.25
CA TYR A 545 17.26 18.04 -12.89
C TYR A 545 18.45 18.53 -12.11
N THR A 546 18.17 19.28 -11.05
CA THR A 546 19.16 19.61 -10.02
C THR A 546 19.01 18.66 -8.84
N ASP A 547 19.84 18.80 -7.81
CA ASP A 547 19.76 17.95 -6.61
C ASP A 547 18.41 18.07 -5.89
N HIS A 548 17.71 19.19 -6.04
CA HIS A 548 16.49 19.50 -5.31
C HIS A 548 15.30 19.84 -6.18
N THR A 549 15.52 20.22 -7.45
CA THR A 549 14.47 20.77 -8.30
C THR A 549 14.40 20.12 -9.67
N ILE A 550 13.20 20.25 -10.27
CA ILE A 550 13.00 20.04 -11.70
C ILE A 550 12.78 21.42 -12.31
N ARG A 551 13.67 21.82 -13.20
CA ARG A 551 13.49 23.03 -14.02
C ARG A 551 12.88 22.64 -15.36
N VAL A 552 11.74 23.26 -15.68
CA VAL A 552 11.04 23.05 -16.95
C VAL A 552 11.42 24.15 -17.91
N HIS A 553 12.06 23.81 -19.03
CA HIS A 553 12.42 24.73 -20.10
C HIS A 553 11.34 24.67 -21.19
N PHE A 554 10.36 25.55 -21.15
CA PHE A 554 9.24 25.54 -22.09
C PHE A 554 9.66 25.74 -23.54
N ALA A 555 10.74 26.50 -23.79
CA ALA A 555 11.29 26.69 -25.14
C ALA A 555 11.86 25.40 -25.75
N ARG A 556 12.25 24.42 -24.90
CA ARG A 556 12.80 23.13 -25.34
C ARG A 556 11.74 22.03 -25.52
N ILE A 557 10.48 22.32 -25.21
CA ILE A 557 9.38 21.37 -25.45
C ILE A 557 9.02 21.44 -26.92
N ASP A 558 9.04 20.32 -27.61
CA ASP A 558 8.67 20.24 -29.01
C ASP A 558 7.21 20.67 -29.24
N ASP A 559 6.93 21.40 -30.31
CA ASP A 559 5.56 21.85 -30.64
C ASP A 559 4.63 20.65 -30.94
N ASP A 560 5.18 19.54 -31.40
CA ASP A 560 4.45 18.27 -31.58
C ASP A 560 4.05 17.61 -30.23
N VAL A 561 4.79 17.90 -29.17
CA VAL A 561 4.46 17.44 -27.80
C VAL A 561 3.48 18.38 -27.14
N MET A 562 3.67 19.69 -27.31
CA MET A 562 2.82 20.71 -26.70
C MET A 562 2.77 21.97 -27.57
N LEU A 563 1.62 22.25 -28.15
CA LEU A 563 1.39 23.45 -28.94
C LEU A 563 1.74 24.75 -28.21
N PRO A 564 2.23 25.80 -28.87
CA PRO A 564 2.67 27.04 -28.23
C PRO A 564 1.63 27.68 -27.29
N ASP A 565 0.36 27.67 -27.68
CA ASP A 565 -0.72 28.18 -26.82
C ASP A 565 -0.90 27.35 -25.55
N LYS A 566 -0.79 26.06 -25.67
CA LYS A 566 -0.85 25.14 -24.52
C LYS A 566 0.36 25.34 -23.60
N LYS A 567 1.57 25.55 -24.15
CA LYS A 567 2.78 25.88 -23.36
C LYS A 567 2.53 27.12 -22.49
N ARG A 568 1.96 28.18 -23.06
CA ARG A 568 1.63 29.41 -22.33
C ARG A 568 0.63 29.18 -21.19
N VAL A 569 -0.40 28.39 -21.45
CA VAL A 569 -1.41 28.07 -20.43
C VAL A 569 -0.80 27.22 -19.31
N VAL A 570 -0.09 26.14 -19.65
CA VAL A 570 0.56 25.26 -18.68
C VAL A 570 1.58 26.03 -17.84
N ARG A 571 2.42 26.87 -18.46
CA ARG A 571 3.37 27.74 -17.74
C ARG A 571 2.67 28.59 -16.69
N ARG A 572 1.58 29.29 -17.05
CA ARG A 572 0.80 30.12 -16.12
C ARG A 572 0.20 29.32 -14.97
N VAL A 573 -0.28 28.13 -15.24
CA VAL A 573 -0.82 27.22 -14.21
C VAL A 573 0.27 26.81 -13.25
N LEU A 574 1.44 26.41 -13.72
CA LEU A 574 2.58 26.02 -12.88
C LEU A 574 3.11 27.20 -12.06
N GLU A 575 3.21 28.39 -12.66
CA GLU A 575 3.58 29.61 -11.98
C GLU A 575 2.58 29.98 -10.86
N TRP A 576 1.27 29.75 -11.12
CA TRP A 576 0.21 29.95 -10.12
C TRP A 576 0.37 28.97 -8.95
N TYR A 577 0.58 27.68 -9.20
CA TYR A 577 0.80 26.69 -8.15
C TYR A 577 2.05 27.02 -7.31
N LYS A 578 3.16 27.33 -7.96
CA LYS A 578 4.41 27.69 -7.27
C LYS A 578 4.22 28.93 -6.38
N ARG A 579 3.50 29.93 -6.87
CA ARG A 579 3.26 31.19 -6.11
C ARG A 579 2.31 30.99 -4.94
N ASN A 580 1.23 30.24 -5.15
CA ASN A 580 0.18 30.09 -4.13
C ASN A 580 0.44 28.92 -3.15
N HIS A 581 1.31 27.99 -3.53
CA HIS A 581 1.64 26.79 -2.75
C HIS A 581 3.15 26.52 -2.77
N PRO A 582 3.97 27.48 -2.33
CA PRO A 582 5.42 27.41 -2.49
C PRO A 582 6.05 26.19 -1.81
N VAL A 583 5.47 25.74 -0.70
CA VAL A 583 5.95 24.55 0.04
C VAL A 583 5.77 23.27 -0.78
N TRP A 584 4.57 23.07 -1.33
CA TRP A 584 4.25 21.86 -2.10
C TRP A 584 4.97 21.80 -3.46
N PHE A 585 5.33 22.96 -4.02
CA PHE A 585 5.99 23.11 -5.32
C PHE A 585 7.41 23.68 -5.20
N SER A 586 8.06 23.52 -4.03
CA SER A 586 9.45 23.94 -3.82
C SER A 586 10.43 23.26 -4.78
N TRP A 587 10.10 22.06 -5.22
CA TRP A 587 10.87 21.26 -6.18
C TRP A 587 10.72 21.73 -7.64
N LEU A 588 9.77 22.62 -7.96
CA LEU A 588 9.49 23.08 -9.32
C LEU A 588 10.23 24.39 -9.62
N GLU A 589 10.99 24.40 -10.70
CA GLU A 589 11.54 25.63 -11.30
C GLU A 589 11.00 25.80 -12.73
N ILE A 590 10.74 27.04 -13.11
CA ILE A 590 10.19 27.39 -14.42
C ILE A 590 11.23 28.22 -15.13
N GLY A 591 11.82 27.62 -16.17
CA GLY A 591 12.76 28.27 -17.08
C GLY A 591 12.06 28.86 -18.32
N ASP A 592 12.82 29.52 -19.11
CA ASP A 592 12.33 30.13 -20.38
C ASP A 592 11.99 29.10 -21.44
#